data_260f0d5d7edb75e2861b12fb1d7dbf3a
#
_entry.id   260f0d5d7edb75e2861b12fb1d7dbf3a
#
_cell.length_a   1.000
_cell.length_b   1.000
_cell.length_c   1.000
_cell.angle_alpha   90.00
_cell.angle_beta   90.00
_cell.angle_gamma   90.00
#
_symmetry.space_group_name_H-M   'P 1'
#
loop_
_entity.id
_entity.type
_entity.pdbx_description
1 polymer ?
#
loop_
_entity_poly.entity_id
_entity_poly.type
_entity_poly.pdbx_seq_one_letter_code
_entity_poly.pdbx_strand_id
1 'polypeptide(L)'
;MGLAAIDVLDPAKGEHIIDIGCGCGQTSLALAARVGPTGSVVGVDISSPMLALAQRRLSQTPNLPVVFQQLDAQTGALGQGVFDAAFSRFGLMFFNDSVSAFANIRGSLKPGGRLAFVCWRALAENPWMQAPLQAALPLLPPVAPPDPVAPGPFAFADASRVRSILSQAGFASVTISPFDTLIGGEDVEQALQLALRLGPLGRALRQHTALEDDVAVAVRDTLSKYVTPSGVLMPAAVWIVSARNH
;
A
#
# COMPACT_ATOMS: atom_id res chain seq x y z
N MET A 1 3.11 -9.60 2.68
CA MET A 1 2.12 -8.56 3.03
C MET A 1 0.88 -8.61 2.13
N GLY A 2 0.96 -8.22 0.84
CA GLY A 2 -0.23 -8.16 -0.04
C GLY A 2 -0.98 -9.49 -0.14
N LEU A 3 -0.29 -10.61 -0.34
CA LEU A 3 -0.93 -11.94 -0.39
C LEU A 3 -1.56 -12.32 0.96
N ALA A 4 -0.91 -12.04 2.08
CA ALA A 4 -1.48 -12.30 3.40
C ALA A 4 -2.78 -11.50 3.63
N ALA A 5 -2.86 -10.25 3.14
CA ALA A 5 -4.09 -9.48 3.22
C ALA A 5 -5.17 -9.96 2.23
N ILE A 6 -4.78 -10.47 1.06
CA ILE A 6 -5.71 -11.16 0.14
C ILE A 6 -6.28 -12.43 0.81
N ASP A 7 -5.46 -13.17 1.56
CA ASP A 7 -5.92 -14.34 2.30
C ASP A 7 -6.91 -13.95 3.43
N VAL A 8 -6.71 -12.79 4.08
CA VAL A 8 -7.67 -12.23 5.06
C VAL A 8 -8.97 -11.75 4.39
N LEU A 9 -8.90 -11.20 3.16
CA LEU A 9 -10.09 -10.84 2.38
C LEU A 9 -10.91 -12.08 1.99
N ASP A 10 -10.23 -13.21 1.79
CA ASP A 10 -10.79 -14.50 1.39
C ASP A 10 -11.69 -14.41 0.14
N PRO A 11 -11.10 -14.06 -1.03
CA PRO A 11 -11.87 -13.93 -2.26
C PRO A 11 -12.42 -15.26 -2.73
N ALA A 12 -13.73 -15.32 -2.98
CA ALA A 12 -14.40 -16.48 -3.54
C ALA A 12 -14.46 -16.43 -5.10
N LYS A 13 -14.57 -17.58 -5.73
CA LYS A 13 -14.79 -17.65 -7.18
C LYS A 13 -16.09 -16.96 -7.58
N GLY A 14 -16.04 -16.18 -8.64
CA GLY A 14 -17.18 -15.45 -9.16
C GLY A 14 -17.42 -14.08 -8.52
N GLU A 15 -16.66 -13.70 -7.51
CA GLU A 15 -16.81 -12.38 -6.86
C GLU A 15 -16.35 -11.23 -7.73
N HIS A 16 -16.98 -10.08 -7.53
CA HIS A 16 -16.59 -8.78 -8.11
C HIS A 16 -15.85 -7.97 -7.06
N ILE A 17 -14.57 -7.66 -7.31
CA ILE A 17 -13.69 -7.00 -6.35
C ILE A 17 -13.17 -5.68 -6.91
N ILE A 18 -13.08 -4.66 -6.06
CA ILE A 18 -12.39 -3.41 -6.38
C ILE A 18 -11.04 -3.35 -5.63
N ASP A 19 -9.95 -3.07 -6.36
CA ASP A 19 -8.60 -2.86 -5.82
C ASP A 19 -8.27 -1.36 -5.84
N ILE A 20 -8.30 -0.73 -4.66
CA ILE A 20 -8.15 0.72 -4.48
C ILE A 20 -6.68 1.09 -4.35
N GLY A 21 -6.20 2.03 -5.19
CA GLY A 21 -4.78 2.36 -5.28
C GLY A 21 -3.99 1.16 -5.79
N CYS A 22 -4.47 0.55 -6.87
CA CYS A 22 -3.92 -0.70 -7.44
C CYS A 22 -2.50 -0.54 -7.99
N GLY A 23 -2.06 0.69 -8.23
CA GLY A 23 -0.73 1.01 -8.72
C GLY A 23 -0.39 0.27 -10.02
N CYS A 24 0.69 -0.50 -9.98
CA CYS A 24 1.14 -1.30 -11.13
C CYS A 24 0.41 -2.65 -11.29
N GLY A 25 -0.76 -2.84 -10.65
CA GLY A 25 -1.69 -3.94 -10.89
C GLY A 25 -1.32 -5.30 -10.28
N GLN A 26 -0.25 -5.40 -9.50
CA GLN A 26 0.22 -6.68 -8.98
C GLN A 26 -0.83 -7.39 -8.11
N THR A 27 -1.50 -6.65 -7.23
CA THR A 27 -2.58 -7.16 -6.36
C THR A 27 -3.85 -7.46 -7.14
N SER A 28 -4.19 -6.60 -8.10
CA SER A 28 -5.35 -6.82 -8.99
C SER A 28 -5.24 -8.13 -9.77
N LEU A 29 -4.06 -8.45 -10.32
CA LEU A 29 -3.81 -9.73 -11.01
C LEU A 29 -3.90 -10.92 -10.06
N ALA A 30 -3.39 -10.78 -8.83
CA ALA A 30 -3.49 -11.84 -7.81
C ALA A 30 -4.93 -12.09 -7.37
N LEU A 31 -5.72 -11.03 -7.18
CA LEU A 31 -7.17 -11.10 -6.89
C LEU A 31 -7.93 -11.77 -8.03
N ALA A 32 -7.64 -11.37 -9.28
CA ALA A 32 -8.27 -11.96 -10.45
C ALA A 32 -8.02 -13.46 -10.61
N ALA A 33 -6.81 -13.91 -10.27
CA ALA A 33 -6.51 -15.34 -10.24
C ALA A 33 -7.34 -16.11 -9.18
N ARG A 34 -7.70 -15.43 -8.06
CA ARG A 34 -8.54 -16.04 -7.01
C ARG A 34 -10.01 -16.11 -7.41
N VAL A 35 -10.57 -15.00 -7.94
CA VAL A 35 -12.00 -14.97 -8.32
C VAL A 35 -12.30 -15.79 -9.59
N GLY A 36 -11.30 -16.03 -10.43
CA GLY A 36 -11.43 -16.85 -11.63
C GLY A 36 -12.28 -16.20 -12.74
N PRO A 37 -12.55 -16.93 -13.84
CA PRO A 37 -13.12 -16.36 -15.07
C PRO A 37 -14.57 -15.90 -14.94
N THR A 38 -15.29 -16.30 -13.91
CA THR A 38 -16.68 -15.89 -13.64
C THR A 38 -16.76 -14.68 -12.70
N GLY A 39 -15.64 -14.28 -12.08
CA GLY A 39 -15.53 -13.08 -11.28
C GLY A 39 -14.99 -11.89 -12.10
N SER A 40 -14.74 -10.78 -11.42
CA SER A 40 -14.07 -9.63 -12.03
C SER A 40 -13.30 -8.81 -10.99
N VAL A 41 -12.24 -8.12 -11.43
CA VAL A 41 -11.50 -7.16 -10.62
C VAL A 41 -11.45 -5.81 -11.34
N VAL A 42 -11.80 -4.74 -10.64
CA VAL A 42 -11.61 -3.37 -11.09
C VAL A 42 -10.48 -2.75 -10.27
N GLY A 43 -9.33 -2.50 -10.89
CA GLY A 43 -8.22 -1.77 -10.28
C GLY A 43 -8.35 -0.28 -10.54
N VAL A 44 -8.39 0.54 -9.50
CA VAL A 44 -8.44 2.00 -9.63
C VAL A 44 -7.19 2.65 -9.02
N ASP A 45 -6.65 3.65 -9.72
CA ASP A 45 -5.52 4.47 -9.26
C ASP A 45 -5.58 5.86 -9.89
N ILE A 46 -5.00 6.86 -9.23
CA ILE A 46 -4.89 8.22 -9.77
C ILE A 46 -3.73 8.36 -10.77
N SER A 47 -2.75 7.46 -10.71
CA SER A 47 -1.49 7.53 -11.44
C SER A 47 -1.57 6.85 -12.80
N SER A 48 -1.75 7.63 -13.87
CA SER A 48 -1.76 7.11 -15.24
C SER A 48 -0.48 6.36 -15.62
N PRO A 49 0.76 6.77 -15.20
CA PRO A 49 1.96 5.98 -15.47
C PRO A 49 1.97 4.60 -14.81
N MET A 50 1.45 4.49 -13.57
CA MET A 50 1.35 3.20 -12.89
C MET A 50 0.31 2.30 -13.57
N LEU A 51 -0.83 2.85 -13.96
CA LEU A 51 -1.87 2.12 -14.69
C LEU A 51 -1.39 1.63 -16.07
N ALA A 52 -0.57 2.43 -16.76
CA ALA A 52 0.05 1.99 -18.02
C ALA A 52 0.96 0.76 -17.80
N LEU A 53 1.68 0.69 -16.68
CA LEU A 53 2.46 -0.51 -16.32
C LEU A 53 1.54 -1.68 -15.93
N ALA A 54 0.46 -1.42 -15.20
CA ALA A 54 -0.55 -2.44 -14.86
C ALA A 54 -1.14 -3.08 -16.13
N GLN A 55 -1.49 -2.24 -17.12
CA GLN A 55 -2.02 -2.71 -18.40
C GLN A 55 -1.00 -3.56 -19.18
N ARG A 56 0.29 -3.17 -19.20
CA ARG A 56 1.36 -3.98 -19.80
C ARG A 56 1.53 -5.34 -19.10
N ARG A 57 1.40 -5.39 -17.78
CA ARG A 57 1.43 -6.67 -17.03
C ARG A 57 0.22 -7.54 -17.37
N LEU A 58 -0.96 -6.94 -17.45
CA LEU A 58 -2.18 -7.66 -17.84
C LEU A 58 -2.06 -8.27 -19.24
N SER A 59 -1.45 -7.58 -20.19
CA SER A 59 -1.25 -8.12 -21.56
C SER A 59 -0.39 -9.39 -21.59
N GLN A 60 0.41 -9.65 -20.55
CA GLN A 60 1.19 -10.89 -20.38
C GLN A 60 0.36 -12.03 -19.76
N THR A 61 -0.84 -11.73 -19.26
CA THR A 61 -1.78 -12.68 -18.64
C THR A 61 -3.20 -12.44 -19.17
N PRO A 62 -3.44 -12.63 -20.49
CA PRO A 62 -4.62 -12.09 -21.19
C PRO A 62 -5.98 -12.65 -20.75
N ASN A 63 -6.01 -13.73 -20.00
CA ASN A 63 -7.25 -14.39 -19.59
C ASN A 63 -7.74 -14.00 -18.18
N LEU A 64 -7.08 -13.04 -17.52
CA LEU A 64 -7.52 -12.59 -16.20
C LEU A 64 -8.63 -11.53 -16.33
N PRO A 65 -9.71 -11.64 -15.56
CA PRO A 65 -10.85 -10.72 -15.61
C PRO A 65 -10.56 -9.42 -14.84
N VAL A 66 -9.64 -8.60 -15.36
CA VAL A 66 -9.21 -7.33 -14.76
C VAL A 66 -9.45 -6.17 -15.70
N VAL A 67 -9.96 -5.07 -15.15
CA VAL A 67 -10.04 -3.76 -15.81
C VAL A 67 -9.33 -2.73 -14.94
N PHE A 68 -8.50 -1.88 -15.54
CA PHE A 68 -7.84 -0.77 -14.84
C PHE A 68 -8.48 0.56 -15.25
N GLN A 69 -8.75 1.42 -14.25
CA GLN A 69 -9.38 2.72 -14.44
C GLN A 69 -8.61 3.81 -13.70
N GLN A 70 -8.41 4.96 -14.35
CA GLN A 70 -7.87 6.14 -13.68
C GLN A 70 -9.01 6.83 -12.94
N LEU A 71 -8.99 6.75 -11.60
CA LEU A 71 -10.05 7.29 -10.75
C LEU A 71 -9.49 7.66 -9.37
N ASP A 72 -9.91 8.79 -8.84
CA ASP A 72 -9.74 9.13 -7.43
C ASP A 72 -10.82 8.44 -6.61
N ALA A 73 -10.44 7.46 -5.81
CA ALA A 73 -11.39 6.70 -4.99
C ALA A 73 -12.01 7.51 -3.84
N GLN A 74 -11.46 8.68 -3.50
CA GLN A 74 -12.07 9.56 -2.49
C GLN A 74 -13.34 10.22 -3.04
N THR A 75 -13.33 10.68 -4.29
CA THR A 75 -14.38 11.55 -4.85
C THR A 75 -15.05 10.97 -6.09
N GLY A 76 -14.42 10.01 -6.74
CA GLY A 76 -14.92 9.39 -7.96
C GLY A 76 -16.06 8.41 -7.73
N ALA A 77 -16.85 8.18 -8.76
CA ALA A 77 -17.98 7.25 -8.73
C ALA A 77 -17.47 5.79 -8.80
N LEU A 78 -17.44 5.10 -7.66
CA LEU A 78 -17.05 3.69 -7.58
C LEU A 78 -18.21 2.74 -7.91
N GLY A 79 -19.42 3.25 -8.12
CA GLY A 79 -20.65 2.47 -8.22
C GLY A 79 -21.34 2.36 -6.85
N GLN A 80 -22.53 1.79 -6.82
CA GLN A 80 -23.34 1.63 -5.59
C GLN A 80 -23.73 0.17 -5.45
N GLY A 81 -23.25 -0.49 -4.38
CA GLY A 81 -23.60 -1.88 -4.07
C GLY A 81 -23.22 -2.90 -5.14
N VAL A 82 -22.12 -2.69 -5.86
CA VAL A 82 -21.73 -3.54 -6.99
C VAL A 82 -20.64 -4.56 -6.67
N PHE A 83 -19.81 -4.30 -5.65
CA PHE A 83 -18.68 -5.16 -5.32
C PHE A 83 -18.96 -6.05 -4.10
N ASP A 84 -18.51 -7.29 -4.18
CA ASP A 84 -18.54 -8.23 -3.07
C ASP A 84 -17.43 -7.92 -2.05
N ALA A 85 -16.32 -7.36 -2.54
CA ALA A 85 -15.20 -6.99 -1.69
C ALA A 85 -14.40 -5.79 -2.25
N ALA A 86 -13.76 -5.04 -1.34
CA ALA A 86 -12.75 -4.03 -1.64
C ALA A 86 -11.40 -4.43 -1.04
N PHE A 87 -10.34 -4.15 -1.78
CA PHE A 87 -8.96 -4.42 -1.37
C PHE A 87 -8.11 -3.17 -1.56
N SER A 88 -7.03 -3.04 -0.76
CA SER A 88 -5.97 -2.08 -1.01
C SER A 88 -4.65 -2.51 -0.38
N ARG A 89 -3.55 -2.29 -1.11
CA ARG A 89 -2.21 -2.43 -0.55
C ARG A 89 -1.50 -1.08 -0.57
N PHE A 90 -1.42 -0.42 0.59
CA PHE A 90 -0.75 0.87 0.80
C PHE A 90 -1.35 2.07 0.05
N GLY A 91 -2.54 1.96 -0.56
CA GLY A 91 -3.19 3.06 -1.28
C GLY A 91 -3.98 4.01 -0.38
N LEU A 92 -4.64 3.50 0.66
CA LEU A 92 -5.64 4.24 1.43
C LEU A 92 -5.06 5.29 2.40
N MET A 93 -3.76 5.23 2.70
CA MET A 93 -3.08 6.17 3.61
C MET A 93 -2.91 7.58 3.02
N PHE A 94 -3.22 7.78 1.75
CA PHE A 94 -2.95 9.03 1.03
C PHE A 94 -4.20 9.89 0.80
N PHE A 95 -5.35 9.51 1.32
CA PHE A 95 -6.57 10.29 1.25
C PHE A 95 -6.48 11.56 2.12
N ASN A 96 -6.92 12.69 1.57
CA ASN A 96 -7.03 13.95 2.32
C ASN A 96 -8.16 13.87 3.37
N ASP A 97 -9.31 13.31 2.98
CA ASP A 97 -10.42 13.00 3.88
C ASP A 97 -10.66 11.50 3.89
N SER A 98 -10.02 10.83 4.84
CA SER A 98 -10.11 9.38 4.97
C SER A 98 -11.54 8.91 5.28
N VAL A 99 -12.31 9.65 6.08
CA VAL A 99 -13.68 9.25 6.44
C VAL A 99 -14.57 9.25 5.19
N SER A 100 -14.55 10.33 4.41
CA SER A 100 -15.32 10.45 3.17
C SER A 100 -14.89 9.39 2.15
N ALA A 101 -13.57 9.14 2.02
CA ALA A 101 -13.05 8.11 1.11
C ALA A 101 -13.54 6.70 1.48
N PHE A 102 -13.45 6.33 2.76
CA PHE A 102 -13.96 5.03 3.22
C PHE A 102 -15.49 4.93 3.13
N ALA A 103 -16.23 6.02 3.33
CA ALA A 103 -17.67 6.03 3.12
C ALA A 103 -18.03 5.78 1.64
N ASN A 104 -17.29 6.39 0.69
CA ASN A 104 -17.43 6.14 -0.75
C ASN A 104 -17.13 4.68 -1.12
N ILE A 105 -16.00 4.14 -0.60
CA ILE A 105 -15.65 2.72 -0.78
C ILE A 105 -16.75 1.82 -0.22
N ARG A 106 -17.24 2.10 0.99
CA ARG A 106 -18.34 1.33 1.61
C ARG A 106 -19.60 1.36 0.76
N GLY A 107 -19.96 2.53 0.22
CA GLY A 107 -21.13 2.69 -0.66
C GLY A 107 -21.02 1.84 -1.94
N SER A 108 -19.82 1.52 -2.41
CA SER A 108 -19.62 0.65 -3.57
C SER A 108 -19.78 -0.84 -3.25
N LEU A 109 -19.73 -1.22 -1.98
CA LEU A 109 -19.88 -2.59 -1.53
C LEU A 109 -21.35 -2.99 -1.39
N LYS A 110 -21.66 -4.21 -1.79
CA LYS A 110 -22.94 -4.86 -1.49
C LYS A 110 -23.17 -4.93 0.02
N PRO A 111 -24.43 -5.07 0.49
CA PRO A 111 -24.71 -5.46 1.88
C PRO A 111 -23.94 -6.75 2.23
N GLY A 112 -23.26 -6.78 3.37
CA GLY A 112 -22.37 -7.87 3.77
C GLY A 112 -21.01 -7.89 3.08
N GLY A 113 -20.74 -6.97 2.16
CA GLY A 113 -19.47 -6.85 1.46
C GLY A 113 -18.28 -6.64 2.41
N ARG A 114 -17.09 -7.04 1.97
CA ARG A 114 -15.87 -7.06 2.79
C ARG A 114 -14.88 -6.01 2.32
N LEU A 115 -14.10 -5.50 3.27
CA LEU A 115 -12.91 -4.69 3.01
C LEU A 115 -11.71 -5.37 3.65
N ALA A 116 -10.59 -5.46 2.94
CA ALA A 116 -9.29 -5.71 3.56
C ALA A 116 -8.21 -4.81 2.96
N PHE A 117 -7.30 -4.34 3.79
CA PHE A 117 -6.18 -3.53 3.32
C PHE A 117 -4.93 -3.66 4.20
N VAL A 118 -3.79 -3.22 3.62
CA VAL A 118 -2.50 -3.13 4.29
C VAL A 118 -2.09 -1.68 4.44
N CYS A 119 -1.65 -1.29 5.63
CA CYS A 119 -1.03 0.01 5.89
C CYS A 119 0.20 -0.16 6.82
N TRP A 120 1.12 0.81 6.76
CA TRP A 120 2.33 0.78 7.59
C TRP A 120 1.99 1.06 9.06
N ARG A 121 2.66 0.33 9.95
CA ARG A 121 2.81 0.70 11.36
C ARG A 121 3.81 1.84 11.49
N ALA A 122 4.10 2.28 12.71
CA ALA A 122 4.98 3.43 12.94
C ALA A 122 6.35 3.28 12.26
N LEU A 123 6.96 4.40 11.85
CA LEU A 123 8.29 4.39 11.25
C LEU A 123 9.33 3.68 12.13
N ALA A 124 9.23 3.83 13.45
CA ALA A 124 10.12 3.17 14.42
C ALA A 124 10.04 1.62 14.39
N GLU A 125 8.92 1.08 13.91
CA GLU A 125 8.71 -0.36 13.74
C GLU A 125 9.10 -0.85 12.33
N ASN A 126 9.61 0.05 11.49
CA ASN A 126 9.98 -0.21 10.10
C ASN A 126 11.47 0.13 9.84
N PRO A 127 12.41 -0.63 10.42
CA PRO A 127 13.86 -0.41 10.24
C PRO A 127 14.28 -0.27 8.78
N TRP A 128 13.62 -0.96 7.84
CA TRP A 128 13.92 -0.88 6.41
C TRP A 128 13.72 0.52 5.81
N MET A 129 12.86 1.37 6.40
CA MET A 129 12.71 2.78 6.04
C MET A 129 13.46 3.70 7.00
N GLN A 130 13.48 3.35 8.29
CA GLN A 130 14.02 4.22 9.34
C GLN A 130 15.55 4.30 9.27
N ALA A 131 16.27 3.17 9.14
CA ALA A 131 17.72 3.16 9.19
C ALA A 131 18.35 3.91 7.99
N PRO A 132 17.90 3.71 6.73
CA PRO A 132 18.36 4.52 5.61
C PRO A 132 18.07 6.03 5.77
N LEU A 133 16.90 6.38 6.28
CA LEU A 133 16.55 7.78 6.54
C LEU A 133 17.48 8.39 7.60
N GLN A 134 17.73 7.71 8.70
CA GLN A 134 18.62 8.19 9.76
C GLN A 134 20.06 8.38 9.28
N ALA A 135 20.55 7.48 8.41
CA ALA A 135 21.87 7.64 7.81
C ALA A 135 21.97 8.88 6.90
N ALA A 136 20.89 9.25 6.25
CA ALA A 136 20.81 10.40 5.35
C ALA A 136 20.60 11.74 6.07
N LEU A 137 19.97 11.74 7.26
CA LEU A 137 19.60 12.99 7.97
C LEU A 137 20.74 14.02 8.13
N PRO A 138 22.00 13.63 8.42
CA PRO A 138 23.11 14.61 8.53
C PRO A 138 23.44 15.31 7.21
N LEU A 139 23.05 14.74 6.08
CA LEU A 139 23.34 15.23 4.73
C LEU A 139 22.15 15.99 4.12
N LEU A 140 20.96 15.82 4.70
CA LEU A 140 19.74 16.45 4.22
C LEU A 140 19.49 17.80 4.92
N PRO A 141 18.87 18.76 4.24
CA PRO A 141 18.40 19.97 4.90
C PRO A 141 17.43 19.66 6.04
N PRO A 142 17.44 20.43 7.14
CA PRO A 142 16.50 20.27 8.22
C PRO A 142 15.05 20.38 7.72
N VAL A 143 14.24 19.38 8.03
CA VAL A 143 12.80 19.38 7.69
C VAL A 143 11.99 19.31 8.98
N ALA A 144 10.92 20.08 9.07
CA ALA A 144 9.99 19.98 10.17
C ALA A 144 9.43 18.55 10.28
N PRO A 145 9.22 18.02 11.49
CA PRO A 145 8.59 16.72 11.66
C PRO A 145 7.26 16.68 10.88
N PRO A 146 6.99 15.60 10.12
CA PRO A 146 5.73 15.48 9.41
C PRO A 146 4.58 15.38 10.40
N ASP A 147 3.44 16.01 10.06
CA ASP A 147 2.20 15.77 10.80
C ASP A 147 1.84 14.27 10.72
N PRO A 148 1.73 13.57 11.86
CA PRO A 148 1.48 12.12 11.87
C PRO A 148 0.13 11.73 11.28
N VAL A 149 -0.80 12.68 11.14
CA VAL A 149 -2.14 12.44 10.58
C VAL A 149 -2.31 12.94 9.15
N ALA A 150 -1.33 13.66 8.62
CA ALA A 150 -1.34 14.09 7.22
C ALA A 150 -1.27 12.89 6.26
N PRO A 151 -1.86 13.01 5.05
CA PRO A 151 -1.78 11.97 4.03
C PRO A 151 -0.33 11.54 3.77
N GLY A 152 -0.07 10.24 3.90
CA GLY A 152 1.28 9.72 3.76
C GLY A 152 1.44 8.30 4.30
N PRO A 153 2.63 7.72 4.18
CA PRO A 153 2.87 6.31 4.52
C PRO A 153 2.46 5.93 5.95
N PHE A 154 2.53 6.85 6.89
CA PHE A 154 2.28 6.60 8.31
C PHE A 154 0.99 7.22 8.84
N ALA A 155 0.10 7.74 7.96
CA ALA A 155 -1.19 8.32 8.36
C ALA A 155 -2.09 7.31 9.11
N PHE A 156 -1.87 6.03 8.92
CA PHE A 156 -2.61 4.91 9.53
C PHE A 156 -1.74 4.07 10.47
N ALA A 157 -0.64 4.63 10.98
CA ALA A 157 0.23 3.92 11.91
C ALA A 157 -0.46 3.60 13.25
N ASP A 158 -1.34 4.49 13.71
CA ASP A 158 -2.14 4.29 14.92
C ASP A 158 -3.41 3.47 14.59
N ALA A 159 -3.48 2.26 15.16
CA ALA A 159 -4.62 1.36 14.99
C ALA A 159 -5.94 1.95 15.55
N SER A 160 -5.89 2.76 16.60
CA SER A 160 -7.08 3.39 17.19
C SER A 160 -7.67 4.42 16.21
N ARG A 161 -6.82 5.21 15.54
CA ARG A 161 -7.22 6.12 14.47
C ARG A 161 -7.86 5.37 13.30
N VAL A 162 -7.25 4.27 12.84
CA VAL A 162 -7.81 3.45 11.76
C VAL A 162 -9.20 2.95 12.13
N ARG A 163 -9.38 2.42 13.34
CA ARG A 163 -10.69 1.96 13.83
C ARG A 163 -11.71 3.09 13.86
N SER A 164 -11.32 4.27 14.34
CA SER A 164 -12.20 5.46 14.39
C SER A 164 -12.67 5.88 13.01
N ILE A 165 -11.76 5.96 12.04
CA ILE A 165 -12.08 6.31 10.64
C ILE A 165 -13.09 5.32 10.05
N LEU A 166 -12.82 4.02 10.17
CA LEU A 166 -13.70 2.97 9.64
C LEU A 166 -15.10 3.00 10.27
N SER A 167 -15.16 3.20 11.59
CA SER A 167 -16.43 3.31 12.32
C SER A 167 -17.22 4.54 11.89
N GLN A 168 -16.56 5.70 11.73
CA GLN A 168 -17.21 6.92 11.24
C GLN A 168 -17.68 6.79 9.79
N ALA A 169 -16.97 6.03 8.96
CA ALA A 169 -17.38 5.71 7.59
C ALA A 169 -18.51 4.66 7.52
N GLY A 170 -18.93 4.12 8.67
CA GLY A 170 -20.04 3.17 8.80
C GLY A 170 -19.67 1.70 8.60
N PHE A 171 -18.39 1.36 8.58
CA PHE A 171 -17.95 -0.04 8.61
C PHE A 171 -18.14 -0.65 10.00
N ALA A 172 -18.43 -1.94 10.03
CA ALA A 172 -18.54 -2.74 11.24
C ALA A 172 -17.55 -3.93 11.23
N SER A 173 -17.50 -4.67 12.33
CA SER A 173 -16.63 -5.85 12.48
C SER A 173 -15.15 -5.57 12.15
N VAL A 174 -14.65 -4.40 12.59
CA VAL A 174 -13.28 -3.97 12.29
C VAL A 174 -12.25 -4.79 13.06
N THR A 175 -11.41 -5.52 12.34
CA THR A 175 -10.25 -6.25 12.87
C THR A 175 -8.97 -5.60 12.36
N ILE A 176 -8.02 -5.37 13.27
CA ILE A 176 -6.69 -4.81 12.95
C ILE A 176 -5.65 -5.74 13.56
N SER A 177 -4.89 -6.40 12.73
CA SER A 177 -3.90 -7.40 13.15
C SER A 177 -2.49 -6.96 12.76
N PRO A 178 -1.49 -7.07 13.65
CA PRO A 178 -0.10 -6.84 13.29
C PRO A 178 0.39 -7.94 12.36
N PHE A 179 1.22 -7.55 11.39
CA PHE A 179 1.91 -8.48 10.51
C PHE A 179 3.34 -8.00 10.31
N ASP A 180 4.29 -8.78 10.81
CA ASP A 180 5.71 -8.52 10.70
C ASP A 180 6.30 -9.35 9.56
N THR A 181 7.25 -8.77 8.82
CA THR A 181 7.92 -9.42 7.69
C THR A 181 9.30 -8.83 7.49
N LEU A 182 9.99 -9.29 6.47
CA LEU A 182 11.28 -8.76 6.04
C LEU A 182 11.15 -8.12 4.67
N ILE A 183 11.84 -7.01 4.47
CA ILE A 183 11.99 -6.30 3.19
C ILE A 183 13.47 -6.08 2.94
N GLY A 184 13.87 -6.19 1.67
CA GLY A 184 15.24 -5.93 1.27
C GLY A 184 15.49 -6.25 -0.19
N GLY A 185 16.70 -6.57 -0.53
CA GLY A 185 17.15 -6.94 -1.87
C GLY A 185 18.03 -8.18 -1.85
N GLU A 186 18.29 -8.74 -3.03
CA GLU A 186 19.21 -9.85 -3.20
C GLU A 186 20.64 -9.48 -2.78
N ASP A 187 20.96 -8.19 -2.89
CA ASP A 187 22.23 -7.61 -2.49
C ASP A 187 22.05 -6.17 -1.94
N VAL A 188 23.16 -5.55 -1.54
CA VAL A 188 23.18 -4.18 -1.00
C VAL A 188 22.72 -3.16 -2.04
N GLU A 189 23.04 -3.35 -3.32
CA GLU A 189 22.70 -2.38 -4.36
C GLU A 189 21.20 -2.38 -4.66
N GLN A 190 20.55 -3.54 -4.70
CA GLN A 190 19.10 -3.61 -4.82
C GLN A 190 18.39 -3.01 -3.60
N ALA A 191 18.88 -3.29 -2.39
CA ALA A 191 18.33 -2.70 -1.18
C ALA A 191 18.53 -1.17 -1.15
N LEU A 192 19.67 -0.68 -1.64
CA LEU A 192 19.97 0.74 -1.79
C LEU A 192 18.98 1.40 -2.77
N GLN A 193 18.80 0.83 -3.95
CA GLN A 193 17.85 1.35 -4.94
C GLN A 193 16.42 1.42 -4.38
N LEU A 194 16.03 0.44 -3.58
CA LEU A 194 14.74 0.45 -2.89
C LEU A 194 14.65 1.61 -1.89
N ALA A 195 15.66 1.77 -1.04
CA ALA A 195 15.72 2.79 0.00
C ALA A 195 15.72 4.22 -0.56
N LEU A 196 16.48 4.47 -1.64
CA LEU A 196 16.58 5.79 -2.28
C LEU A 196 15.28 6.21 -3.00
N ARG A 197 14.43 5.26 -3.40
CA ARG A 197 13.22 5.53 -4.18
C ARG A 197 11.94 5.55 -3.36
N LEU A 198 11.89 4.76 -2.28
CA LEU A 198 10.66 4.55 -1.50
C LEU A 198 10.73 5.24 -0.13
N GLY A 199 9.56 5.39 0.47
CA GLY A 199 9.41 5.92 1.82
C GLY A 199 9.83 7.39 2.00
N PRO A 200 10.11 7.78 3.24
CA PRO A 200 10.48 9.16 3.58
C PRO A 200 11.79 9.62 2.92
N LEU A 201 12.80 8.75 2.83
CA LEU A 201 14.07 9.09 2.18
C LEU A 201 13.87 9.35 0.68
N GLY A 202 13.16 8.47 -0.04
CA GLY A 202 12.89 8.68 -1.46
C GLY A 202 12.07 9.95 -1.72
N ARG A 203 11.18 10.34 -0.78
CA ARG A 203 10.48 11.63 -0.85
C ARG A 203 11.44 12.81 -0.70
N ALA A 204 12.36 12.76 0.27
CA ALA A 204 13.34 13.83 0.50
C ALA A 204 14.28 13.98 -0.71
N LEU A 205 14.79 12.89 -1.26
CA LEU A 205 15.70 12.93 -2.41
C LEU A 205 15.05 13.46 -3.69
N ARG A 206 13.76 13.24 -3.90
CA ARG A 206 13.05 13.89 -5.04
C ARG A 206 13.06 15.42 -4.98
N GLN A 207 13.22 16.00 -3.79
CA GLN A 207 13.33 17.45 -3.60
C GLN A 207 14.80 17.93 -3.59
N HIS A 208 15.76 17.01 -3.41
CA HIS A 208 17.18 17.31 -3.24
C HIS A 208 18.05 16.33 -4.05
N THR A 209 17.80 16.23 -5.35
CA THR A 209 18.46 15.25 -6.25
C THR A 209 19.99 15.38 -6.30
N ALA A 210 20.53 16.58 -6.07
CA ALA A 210 21.98 16.79 -6.02
C ALA A 210 22.69 16.09 -4.85
N LEU A 211 21.95 15.64 -3.83
CA LEU A 211 22.49 14.97 -2.65
C LEU A 211 22.45 13.43 -2.77
N GLU A 212 21.93 12.89 -3.87
CA GLU A 212 21.67 11.46 -4.01
C GLU A 212 22.96 10.63 -3.88
N ASP A 213 24.06 11.05 -4.48
CA ASP A 213 25.33 10.31 -4.46
C ASP A 213 25.93 10.25 -3.04
N ASP A 214 25.98 11.36 -2.32
CA ASP A 214 26.50 11.42 -0.95
C ASP A 214 25.63 10.61 0.01
N VAL A 215 24.30 10.73 -0.14
CA VAL A 215 23.33 9.95 0.64
C VAL A 215 23.46 8.46 0.33
N ALA A 216 23.67 8.09 -0.94
CA ALA A 216 23.83 6.69 -1.33
C ALA A 216 25.02 6.02 -0.64
N VAL A 217 26.16 6.73 -0.45
CA VAL A 217 27.31 6.22 0.30
C VAL A 217 26.93 5.90 1.74
N ALA A 218 26.32 6.85 2.46
CA ALA A 218 25.96 6.68 3.87
C ALA A 218 24.90 5.57 4.07
N VAL A 219 23.94 5.48 3.13
CA VAL A 219 22.89 4.46 3.16
C VAL A 219 23.45 3.07 2.85
N ARG A 220 24.38 2.95 1.89
CA ARG A 220 25.06 1.69 1.56
C ARG A 220 25.79 1.12 2.76
N ASP A 221 26.56 1.95 3.49
CA ASP A 221 27.28 1.57 4.71
C ASP A 221 26.30 1.06 5.78
N THR A 222 25.14 1.70 5.89
CA THR A 222 24.10 1.27 6.84
C THR A 222 23.49 -0.07 6.43
N LEU A 223 23.15 -0.25 5.15
CA LEU A 223 22.55 -1.48 4.63
C LEU A 223 23.50 -2.68 4.71
N SER A 224 24.81 -2.46 4.61
CA SER A 224 25.83 -3.51 4.73
C SER A 224 25.77 -4.25 6.08
N LYS A 225 25.22 -3.62 7.12
CA LYS A 225 25.03 -4.22 8.45
C LYS A 225 23.87 -5.23 8.50
N TYR A 226 23.02 -5.25 7.47
CA TYR A 226 21.84 -6.12 7.37
C TYR A 226 22.02 -7.23 6.33
N VAL A 227 23.25 -7.44 5.86
CA VAL A 227 23.57 -8.54 4.93
C VAL A 227 23.40 -9.88 5.62
N THR A 228 22.68 -10.78 4.97
CA THR A 228 22.51 -12.18 5.37
C THR A 228 22.89 -13.10 4.22
N PRO A 229 22.99 -14.41 4.42
CA PRO A 229 23.19 -15.36 3.31
C PRO A 229 22.12 -15.31 2.22
N SER A 230 20.93 -14.76 2.54
CA SER A 230 19.80 -14.63 1.61
C SER A 230 19.62 -13.21 1.06
N GLY A 231 20.65 -12.36 1.17
CA GLY A 231 20.59 -10.95 0.76
C GLY A 231 20.48 -9.99 1.94
N VAL A 232 20.15 -8.73 1.66
CA VAL A 232 19.88 -7.71 2.68
C VAL A 232 18.42 -7.85 3.12
N LEU A 233 18.18 -8.15 4.40
CA LEU A 233 16.85 -8.33 4.96
C LEU A 233 16.65 -7.45 6.20
N MET A 234 15.64 -6.60 6.17
CA MET A 234 15.34 -5.65 7.24
C MET A 234 13.90 -5.81 7.72
N PRO A 235 13.64 -5.71 9.05
CA PRO A 235 12.28 -5.79 9.57
C PRO A 235 11.35 -4.73 9.00
N ALA A 236 10.12 -5.16 8.73
CA ALA A 236 9.01 -4.33 8.27
C ALA A 236 7.73 -4.73 8.98
N ALA A 237 6.96 -3.76 9.40
CA ALA A 237 5.76 -3.94 10.21
C ALA A 237 4.56 -3.22 9.59
N VAL A 238 3.46 -3.96 9.40
CA VAL A 238 2.22 -3.43 8.86
C VAL A 238 1.03 -3.83 9.72
N TRP A 239 -0.09 -3.11 9.55
CA TRP A 239 -1.41 -3.59 9.92
C TRP A 239 -2.04 -4.27 8.70
N ILE A 240 -2.62 -5.45 8.91
CA ILE A 240 -3.64 -6.01 8.04
C ILE A 240 -4.99 -5.71 8.68
N VAL A 241 -5.81 -4.98 7.98
CA VAL A 241 -7.10 -4.50 8.46
C VAL A 241 -8.21 -5.13 7.65
N SER A 242 -9.26 -5.59 8.33
CA SER A 242 -10.49 -6.04 7.67
C SER A 242 -11.72 -5.42 8.32
N ALA A 243 -12.79 -5.25 7.54
CA ALA A 243 -14.06 -4.70 8.00
C ALA A 243 -15.22 -5.20 7.11
N ARG A 244 -16.48 -4.97 7.53
CA ARG A 244 -17.68 -5.36 6.77
C ARG A 244 -18.62 -4.17 6.59
N ASN A 245 -19.29 -4.18 5.42
CA ASN A 245 -20.47 -3.36 5.15
C ASN A 245 -21.71 -4.11 5.62
N HIS A 246 -22.38 -3.60 6.63
CA HIS A 246 -23.65 -4.13 7.14
C HIS A 246 -24.82 -3.33 6.60
#